data_3e0ce5fe815e2c7dac1d44294c242ddd
#
_entry.id   3e0ce5fe815e2c7dac1d44294c242ddd
#
_cell.length_a   1.000
_cell.length_b   1.000
_cell.length_c   1.000
_cell.angle_alpha   90.00
_cell.angle_beta   90.00
_cell.angle_gamma   90.00
#
_symmetry.space_group_name_H-M   'P 1'
#
loop_
_entity.id
_entity.type
_entity.pdbx_description
1 polymer ?
#
loop_
_entity_poly.entity_id
_entity_poly.type
_entity_poly.pdbx_seq_one_letter_code
_entity_poly.pdbx_strand_id
1 'polypeptide(L)'
;MKKIYLTIAAILSWAMMSVSALAVDIIGVSHGQANDPFWSVAKNGVDKACKDMKISCKYTAPATFDMVEMSKLIDNAVSQKPKGIIITLPDAAALGKSVKAAISAGIPVISMNSGSDDYMKLGISAHVGQTEFEAGVGGGQKMKAAGGKKALCVNHEVGNVALDRRCSGFKKGFGGSVEILGTSNDPTEIQKAVAAKLGGGFDTILTLGAGLSGEAALKALESAGKVGSVKLGTFDMSPGMLKAAAAGKVEFLIDQQQYLQGYLPIAIFAQYMRYGTMPAGVVMTGPGFVTPKNANSVIKWAAQGYR
;
A
#
# COMPACT_ATOMS: atom_id res chain seq x y z
N MET A 1 33.17 44.39 -53.51
CA MET A 1 31.88 44.11 -52.79
C MET A 1 31.52 42.63 -52.89
N LYS A 2 32.35 41.74 -52.32
CA LYS A 2 32.11 40.27 -52.31
C LYS A 2 32.63 39.54 -51.05
N LYS A 3 32.61 40.18 -49.88
CA LYS A 3 33.14 39.60 -48.64
C LYS A 3 32.21 39.71 -47.42
N ILE A 4 30.90 40.00 -47.57
CA ILE A 4 29.97 40.23 -46.43
C ILE A 4 28.91 39.11 -46.30
N TYR A 5 28.80 38.17 -47.24
CA TYR A 5 27.71 37.15 -47.19
C TYR A 5 28.09 35.79 -46.57
N LEU A 6 29.33 35.62 -46.08
CA LEU A 6 29.76 34.33 -45.49
C LEU A 6 29.71 34.27 -43.96
N THR A 7 29.35 35.35 -43.28
CA THR A 7 29.41 35.40 -41.80
C THR A 7 28.05 35.25 -41.13
N ILE A 8 26.95 35.17 -41.87
CA ILE A 8 25.59 35.07 -41.31
C ILE A 8 25.07 33.60 -41.26
N ALA A 9 25.68 32.69 -42.02
CA ALA A 9 25.23 31.27 -42.06
C ALA A 9 25.76 30.43 -40.87
N ALA A 10 26.71 30.91 -40.08
CA ALA A 10 27.31 30.15 -38.97
C ALA A 10 26.66 30.38 -37.59
N ILE A 11 25.69 31.32 -37.47
CA ILE A 11 25.07 31.68 -36.18
C ILE A 11 23.70 31.02 -35.97
N LEU A 12 23.10 30.42 -37.00
CA LEU A 12 21.79 29.76 -36.88
C LEU A 12 21.84 28.26 -36.54
N SER A 13 22.98 27.64 -36.38
CA SER A 13 23.12 26.21 -36.02
C SER A 13 23.29 25.94 -34.53
N TRP A 14 23.12 26.93 -33.66
CA TRP A 14 23.40 26.78 -32.21
C TRP A 14 22.16 26.89 -31.30
N ALA A 15 20.97 26.60 -31.76
CA ALA A 15 19.76 26.74 -30.95
C ALA A 15 18.83 25.51 -30.95
N MET A 16 19.37 24.30 -31.16
CA MET A 16 18.65 23.08 -30.83
C MET A 16 19.46 22.24 -29.84
N MET A 17 19.83 22.82 -28.72
CA MET A 17 19.99 22.00 -27.49
C MET A 17 18.58 21.59 -27.08
N SER A 18 18.17 20.48 -27.63
CA SER A 18 17.04 19.73 -27.06
C SER A 18 17.37 19.55 -25.59
N VAL A 19 16.68 20.25 -24.70
CA VAL A 19 16.61 19.90 -23.29
C VAL A 19 15.97 18.52 -23.29
N SER A 20 16.80 17.48 -23.37
CA SER A 20 16.35 16.12 -23.09
C SER A 20 15.83 16.19 -21.67
N ALA A 21 14.52 16.25 -21.51
CA ALA A 21 13.90 16.00 -20.22
C ALA A 21 14.54 14.71 -19.71
N LEU A 22 15.22 14.78 -18.56
CA LEU A 22 15.86 13.61 -17.97
C LEU A 22 14.78 12.53 -17.86
N ALA A 23 14.93 11.47 -18.65
CA ALA A 23 13.98 10.38 -18.66
C ALA A 23 13.90 9.81 -17.23
N VAL A 24 12.69 9.69 -16.70
CA VAL A 24 12.47 9.09 -15.37
C VAL A 24 12.78 7.60 -15.48
N ASP A 25 13.68 7.11 -14.62
CA ASP A 25 14.07 5.70 -14.66
C ASP A 25 12.94 4.79 -14.18
N ILE A 26 12.31 5.12 -13.05
CA ILE A 26 11.25 4.30 -12.44
C ILE A 26 10.02 5.16 -12.16
N ILE A 27 8.84 4.63 -12.51
CA ILE A 27 7.56 5.25 -12.17
C ILE A 27 6.78 4.30 -11.26
N GLY A 28 6.41 4.80 -10.09
CA GLY A 28 5.51 4.12 -9.16
C GLY A 28 4.08 4.64 -9.29
N VAL A 29 3.11 3.73 -9.38
CA VAL A 29 1.68 4.02 -9.40
C VAL A 29 1.01 3.19 -8.31
N SER A 30 0.46 3.83 -7.28
CA SER A 30 -0.29 3.17 -6.22
C SER A 30 -1.77 3.54 -6.25
N HIS A 31 -2.62 2.75 -5.58
CA HIS A 31 -4.04 3.07 -5.40
C HIS A 31 -4.30 3.94 -4.17
N GLY A 32 -3.24 4.31 -3.47
CA GLY A 32 -3.32 5.01 -2.19
C GLY A 32 -3.86 6.41 -2.30
N GLN A 33 -4.44 6.87 -1.21
CA GLN A 33 -5.00 8.22 -1.09
C GLN A 33 -4.03 9.14 -0.34
N ALA A 34 -4.02 10.43 -0.69
CA ALA A 34 -3.10 11.40 -0.09
C ALA A 34 -3.35 11.63 1.42
N ASN A 35 -4.56 11.35 1.91
CA ASN A 35 -4.94 11.49 3.31
C ASN A 35 -4.68 10.23 4.16
N ASP A 36 -4.27 9.12 3.56
CA ASP A 36 -3.90 7.91 4.29
C ASP A 36 -2.40 7.92 4.63
N PRO A 37 -2.03 7.98 5.92
CA PRO A 37 -0.63 7.99 6.38
C PRO A 37 0.19 6.77 5.90
N PHE A 38 -0.44 5.63 5.65
CA PHE A 38 0.21 4.44 5.12
C PHE A 38 1.00 4.75 3.84
N TRP A 39 0.37 5.44 2.89
CA TRP A 39 0.98 5.75 1.60
C TRP A 39 2.08 6.79 1.68
N SER A 40 2.01 7.70 2.66
CA SER A 40 3.12 8.63 2.95
C SER A 40 4.37 7.88 3.39
N VAL A 41 4.24 6.85 4.23
CA VAL A 41 5.38 6.02 4.68
C VAL A 41 5.92 5.16 3.53
N ALA A 42 5.05 4.59 2.70
CA ALA A 42 5.49 3.85 1.50
C ALA A 42 6.26 4.77 0.54
N LYS A 43 5.77 5.99 0.31
CA LYS A 43 6.46 7.00 -0.50
C LYS A 43 7.82 7.39 0.08
N ASN A 44 7.95 7.53 1.41
CA ASN A 44 9.25 7.77 2.04
C ASN A 44 10.26 6.65 1.69
N GLY A 45 9.80 5.40 1.65
CA GLY A 45 10.62 4.27 1.20
C GLY A 45 11.08 4.42 -0.26
N VAL A 46 10.16 4.76 -1.17
CA VAL A 46 10.49 5.03 -2.58
C VAL A 46 11.53 6.14 -2.69
N ASP A 47 11.24 7.31 -2.10
CA ASP A 47 12.11 8.49 -2.19
C ASP A 47 13.52 8.21 -1.64
N LYS A 48 13.60 7.49 -0.50
CA LYS A 48 14.88 7.12 0.09
C LYS A 48 15.66 6.16 -0.79
N ALA A 49 15.01 5.14 -1.35
CA ALA A 49 15.66 4.18 -2.23
C ALA A 49 16.16 4.85 -3.52
N CYS A 50 15.36 5.75 -4.12
CA CYS A 50 15.78 6.49 -5.31
C CYS A 50 17.03 7.31 -5.04
N LYS A 51 17.09 7.97 -3.89
CA LYS A 51 18.29 8.72 -3.45
C LYS A 51 19.49 7.81 -3.23
N ASP A 52 19.31 6.69 -2.50
CA ASP A 52 20.39 5.75 -2.18
C ASP A 52 20.98 5.09 -3.43
N MET A 53 20.09 4.70 -4.36
CA MET A 53 20.49 4.03 -5.61
C MET A 53 20.89 5.00 -6.71
N LYS A 54 20.71 6.32 -6.52
CA LYS A 54 20.94 7.39 -7.51
C LYS A 54 20.13 7.15 -8.80
N ILE A 55 18.84 6.87 -8.63
CA ILE A 55 17.87 6.61 -9.70
C ILE A 55 16.85 7.74 -9.73
N SER A 56 16.45 8.15 -10.94
CA SER A 56 15.37 9.12 -11.13
C SER A 56 14.04 8.41 -11.00
N CYS A 57 13.20 8.85 -10.04
CA CYS A 57 11.90 8.24 -9.78
C CYS A 57 10.77 9.26 -9.79
N LYS A 58 9.58 8.77 -10.16
CA LYS A 58 8.31 9.48 -9.99
C LYS A 58 7.33 8.55 -9.28
N TYR A 59 6.58 9.08 -8.32
CA TYR A 59 5.54 8.34 -7.64
C TYR A 59 4.21 9.10 -7.75
N THR A 60 3.14 8.39 -8.10
CA THR A 60 1.81 8.98 -8.33
C THR A 60 0.72 8.02 -7.85
N ALA A 61 -0.44 8.60 -7.54
CA ALA A 61 -1.63 7.89 -7.12
C ALA A 61 -2.87 8.68 -7.54
N PRO A 62 -4.05 8.04 -7.68
CA PRO A 62 -5.30 8.76 -7.80
C PRO A 62 -5.63 9.51 -6.50
N ALA A 63 -6.49 10.53 -6.60
CA ALA A 63 -6.92 11.32 -5.44
C ALA A 63 -7.78 10.50 -4.46
N THR A 64 -8.51 9.52 -4.97
CA THR A 64 -9.36 8.58 -4.23
C THR A 64 -9.12 7.16 -4.72
N PHE A 65 -9.69 6.15 -4.04
CA PHE A 65 -9.65 4.78 -4.52
C PHE A 65 -10.47 4.64 -5.81
N ASP A 66 -9.80 4.78 -6.96
CA ASP A 66 -10.40 4.78 -8.30
C ASP A 66 -9.53 3.99 -9.28
N MET A 67 -10.03 2.83 -9.71
CA MET A 67 -9.31 1.94 -10.64
C MET A 67 -9.26 2.48 -12.06
N VAL A 68 -10.24 3.29 -12.47
CA VAL A 68 -10.24 3.92 -13.79
C VAL A 68 -9.16 4.98 -13.88
N GLU A 69 -9.05 5.83 -12.86
CA GLU A 69 -7.98 6.82 -12.78
C GLU A 69 -6.62 6.15 -12.64
N MET A 70 -6.50 5.12 -11.81
CA MET A 70 -5.26 4.35 -11.66
C MET A 70 -4.81 3.71 -12.99
N SER A 71 -5.74 3.14 -13.75
CA SER A 71 -5.44 2.60 -15.08
C SER A 71 -4.85 3.66 -16.02
N LYS A 72 -5.43 4.87 -16.04
CA LYS A 72 -4.90 6.02 -16.81
C LYS A 72 -3.50 6.43 -16.35
N LEU A 73 -3.24 6.40 -15.05
CA LEU A 73 -1.91 6.71 -14.51
C LEU A 73 -0.87 5.67 -14.93
N ILE A 74 -1.24 4.38 -15.00
CA ILE A 74 -0.37 3.31 -15.52
C ILE A 74 -0.12 3.53 -17.01
N ASP A 75 -1.15 3.82 -17.82
CA ASP A 75 -1.01 4.09 -19.25
C ASP A 75 -0.11 5.31 -19.51
N ASN A 76 -0.26 6.36 -18.70
CA ASN A 76 0.64 7.52 -18.73
C ASN A 76 2.09 7.15 -18.37
N ALA A 77 2.29 6.25 -17.41
CA ALA A 77 3.63 5.76 -17.07
C ALA A 77 4.24 4.99 -18.25
N VAL A 78 3.47 4.12 -18.90
CA VAL A 78 3.91 3.38 -20.09
C VAL A 78 4.32 4.31 -21.23
N SER A 79 3.57 5.38 -21.47
CA SER A 79 3.87 6.36 -22.52
C SER A 79 5.21 7.08 -22.33
N GLN A 80 5.66 7.23 -21.08
CA GLN A 80 6.94 7.84 -20.72
C GLN A 80 8.15 6.92 -20.92
N LYS A 81 7.91 5.63 -21.23
CA LYS A 81 8.93 4.60 -21.49
C LYS A 81 10.01 4.53 -20.40
N PRO A 82 9.63 4.40 -19.10
CA PRO A 82 10.60 4.25 -18.03
C PRO A 82 11.33 2.91 -18.14
N LYS A 83 12.42 2.76 -17.40
CA LYS A 83 13.17 1.49 -17.31
C LYS A 83 12.46 0.44 -16.45
N GLY A 84 11.47 0.85 -15.65
CA GLY A 84 10.61 -0.04 -14.86
C GLY A 84 9.41 0.69 -14.29
N ILE A 85 8.35 -0.07 -14.01
CA ILE A 85 7.13 0.44 -13.38
C ILE A 85 6.87 -0.36 -12.10
N ILE A 86 6.57 0.34 -11.01
CA ILE A 86 6.09 -0.24 -9.76
C ILE A 86 4.60 0.05 -9.67
N ILE A 87 3.79 -0.95 -9.35
CA ILE A 87 2.34 -0.77 -9.18
C ILE A 87 1.85 -1.41 -7.88
N THR A 88 0.75 -0.93 -7.36
CA THR A 88 -0.13 -1.76 -6.54
C THR A 88 -1.17 -2.43 -7.43
N LEU A 89 -1.69 -3.58 -7.03
CA LEU A 89 -2.62 -4.36 -7.85
C LEU A 89 -3.86 -4.77 -7.02
N PRO A 90 -4.68 -3.80 -6.57
CA PRO A 90 -5.86 -4.07 -5.75
C PRO A 90 -6.98 -4.80 -6.52
N ASP A 91 -7.04 -4.61 -7.84
CA ASP A 91 -7.96 -5.30 -8.75
C ASP A 91 -7.24 -5.66 -10.05
N ALA A 92 -6.89 -6.94 -10.19
CA ALA A 92 -6.20 -7.45 -11.37
C ALA A 92 -7.09 -7.45 -12.63
N ALA A 93 -8.41 -7.51 -12.49
CA ALA A 93 -9.33 -7.46 -13.63
C ALA A 93 -9.40 -6.03 -14.18
N ALA A 94 -9.53 -5.03 -13.33
CA ALA A 94 -9.61 -3.63 -13.74
C ALA A 94 -8.28 -3.13 -14.34
N LEU A 95 -7.14 -3.47 -13.73
CA LEU A 95 -5.82 -2.95 -14.10
C LEU A 95 -5.06 -3.81 -15.10
N GLY A 96 -5.50 -5.04 -15.32
CA GLY A 96 -4.75 -6.04 -16.10
C GLY A 96 -4.45 -5.63 -17.52
N LYS A 97 -5.32 -4.84 -18.17
CA LYS A 97 -5.07 -4.33 -19.54
C LYS A 97 -3.88 -3.39 -19.59
N SER A 98 -3.82 -2.40 -18.69
CA SER A 98 -2.73 -1.42 -18.63
C SER A 98 -1.41 -2.06 -18.19
N VAL A 99 -1.46 -3.04 -17.26
CA VAL A 99 -0.28 -3.81 -16.86
C VAL A 99 0.29 -4.62 -18.01
N LYS A 100 -0.56 -5.33 -18.77
CA LYS A 100 -0.14 -6.09 -19.96
C LYS A 100 0.42 -5.17 -21.05
N ALA A 101 -0.11 -3.95 -21.21
CA ALA A 101 0.43 -2.97 -22.13
C ALA A 101 1.87 -2.55 -21.75
N ALA A 102 2.15 -2.35 -20.46
CA ALA A 102 3.52 -2.08 -19.98
C ALA A 102 4.48 -3.21 -20.35
N ILE A 103 4.10 -4.46 -20.04
CA ILE A 103 4.91 -5.65 -20.29
C ILE A 103 5.13 -5.85 -21.81
N SER A 104 4.08 -5.67 -22.61
CA SER A 104 4.17 -5.76 -24.08
C SER A 104 5.05 -4.68 -24.69
N ALA A 105 5.18 -3.53 -24.03
CA ALA A 105 6.13 -2.47 -24.39
C ALA A 105 7.58 -2.77 -23.96
N GLY A 106 7.83 -3.94 -23.38
CA GLY A 106 9.16 -4.34 -22.87
C GLY A 106 9.55 -3.68 -21.54
N ILE A 107 8.59 -3.06 -20.82
CA ILE A 107 8.84 -2.41 -19.55
C ILE A 107 8.60 -3.43 -18.42
N PRO A 108 9.63 -3.79 -17.62
CA PRO A 108 9.45 -4.70 -16.51
C PRO A 108 8.59 -4.03 -15.42
N VAL A 109 7.70 -4.84 -14.83
CA VAL A 109 6.78 -4.41 -13.77
C VAL A 109 7.04 -5.19 -12.50
N ILE A 110 7.06 -4.50 -11.37
CA ILE A 110 7.04 -5.09 -10.02
C ILE A 110 5.77 -4.62 -9.33
N SER A 111 5.01 -5.54 -8.73
CA SER A 111 3.89 -5.16 -7.88
C SER A 111 4.36 -5.00 -6.42
N MET A 112 3.71 -4.10 -5.69
CA MET A 112 3.93 -3.92 -4.25
C MET A 112 2.59 -3.85 -3.51
N ASN A 113 2.59 -4.15 -2.22
CA ASN A 113 1.45 -4.09 -1.31
C ASN A 113 0.34 -5.07 -1.69
N SER A 114 -0.45 -4.80 -2.71
CA SER A 114 -1.56 -5.65 -3.18
C SER A 114 -1.20 -6.38 -4.48
N GLY A 115 -1.82 -7.55 -4.70
CA GLY A 115 -1.67 -8.34 -5.93
C GLY A 115 -0.80 -9.59 -5.81
N SER A 116 -0.45 -10.05 -4.60
CA SER A 116 0.36 -11.26 -4.38
C SER A 116 -0.19 -12.52 -5.08
N ASP A 117 -1.51 -12.61 -5.25
CA ASP A 117 -2.18 -13.79 -5.85
C ASP A 117 -2.24 -13.75 -7.39
N ASP A 118 -2.08 -12.57 -7.98
CA ASP A 118 -2.38 -12.34 -9.39
C ASP A 118 -1.22 -11.82 -10.23
N TYR A 119 -0.12 -11.36 -9.59
CA TYR A 119 0.99 -10.73 -10.28
C TYR A 119 1.59 -11.62 -11.38
N MET A 120 1.81 -12.91 -11.12
CA MET A 120 2.37 -13.83 -12.11
C MET A 120 1.44 -14.05 -13.31
N LYS A 121 0.11 -14.09 -13.08
CA LYS A 121 -0.89 -14.28 -14.15
C LYS A 121 -0.88 -13.14 -15.16
N LEU A 122 -0.44 -11.97 -14.72
CA LEU A 122 -0.30 -10.78 -15.57
C LEU A 122 1.10 -10.62 -16.19
N GLY A 123 2.06 -11.49 -15.84
CA GLY A 123 3.44 -11.40 -16.30
C GLY A 123 4.30 -10.40 -15.53
N ILE A 124 3.85 -9.96 -14.35
CA ILE A 124 4.62 -9.11 -13.43
C ILE A 124 5.81 -9.91 -12.89
N SER A 125 7.00 -9.30 -12.85
CA SER A 125 8.26 -9.98 -12.58
C SER A 125 8.43 -10.45 -11.14
N ALA A 126 7.95 -9.64 -10.17
CA ALA A 126 8.03 -9.93 -8.74
C ALA A 126 6.94 -9.18 -7.97
N HIS A 127 6.65 -9.63 -6.75
CA HIS A 127 5.78 -8.92 -5.81
C HIS A 127 6.55 -8.60 -4.52
N VAL A 128 6.40 -7.38 -4.00
CA VAL A 128 6.96 -6.96 -2.71
C VAL A 128 5.82 -6.63 -1.76
N GLY A 129 5.57 -7.46 -0.76
CA GLY A 129 4.42 -7.26 0.11
C GLY A 129 4.24 -8.39 1.12
N GLN A 130 3.01 -8.66 1.46
CA GLN A 130 2.61 -9.82 2.25
C GLN A 130 1.55 -10.63 1.49
N THR A 131 1.28 -11.84 1.98
CA THR A 131 0.14 -12.62 1.50
C THR A 131 -1.07 -12.26 2.36
N GLU A 132 -2.06 -11.63 1.76
CA GLU A 132 -3.16 -10.98 2.47
C GLU A 132 -4.08 -11.97 3.20
N PHE A 133 -4.29 -13.14 2.59
CA PHE A 133 -5.09 -14.20 3.22
C PHE A 133 -4.42 -14.74 4.48
N GLU A 134 -3.12 -15.07 4.43
CA GLU A 134 -2.36 -15.59 5.58
C GLU A 134 -2.21 -14.54 6.68
N ALA A 135 -2.06 -13.27 6.33
CA ALA A 135 -2.06 -12.18 7.29
C ALA A 135 -3.42 -12.10 8.03
N GLY A 136 -4.50 -12.24 7.27
CA GLY A 136 -5.85 -12.35 7.84
C GLY A 136 -6.01 -13.57 8.75
N VAL A 137 -5.54 -14.75 8.34
CA VAL A 137 -5.55 -15.98 9.15
C VAL A 137 -4.83 -15.75 10.49
N GLY A 138 -3.63 -15.15 10.45
CA GLY A 138 -2.87 -14.84 11.66
C GLY A 138 -3.61 -13.89 12.61
N GLY A 139 -4.26 -12.84 12.07
CA GLY A 139 -5.11 -11.94 12.83
C GLY A 139 -6.29 -12.65 13.48
N GLY A 140 -6.96 -13.53 12.73
CA GLY A 140 -8.08 -14.35 13.22
C GLY A 140 -7.69 -15.28 14.36
N GLN A 141 -6.56 -15.98 14.21
CA GLN A 141 -6.03 -16.86 15.25
C GLN A 141 -5.73 -16.11 16.55
N LYS A 142 -5.15 -14.90 16.45
CA LYS A 142 -4.89 -14.05 17.62
C LYS A 142 -6.17 -13.61 18.31
N MET A 143 -7.19 -13.18 17.57
CA MET A 143 -8.48 -12.82 18.16
C MET A 143 -9.21 -14.01 18.79
N LYS A 144 -9.13 -15.18 18.17
CA LYS A 144 -9.62 -16.43 18.77
C LYS A 144 -8.91 -16.75 20.08
N ALA A 145 -7.57 -16.66 20.10
CA ALA A 145 -6.77 -16.90 21.31
C ALA A 145 -7.07 -15.88 22.41
N ALA A 146 -7.43 -14.64 22.05
CA ALA A 146 -7.92 -13.63 22.98
C ALA A 146 -9.36 -13.89 23.48
N GLY A 147 -10.02 -14.96 23.02
CA GLY A 147 -11.38 -15.37 23.47
C GLY A 147 -12.51 -14.73 22.67
N GLY A 148 -12.25 -14.18 21.48
CA GLY A 148 -13.28 -13.66 20.57
C GLY A 148 -14.20 -14.78 20.05
N LYS A 149 -15.49 -14.46 19.88
CA LYS A 149 -16.54 -15.41 19.45
C LYS A 149 -17.35 -14.89 18.26
N LYS A 150 -17.67 -13.60 18.24
CA LYS A 150 -18.43 -12.95 17.18
C LYS A 150 -17.71 -11.68 16.73
N ALA A 151 -17.25 -11.67 15.50
CA ALA A 151 -16.39 -10.61 14.98
C ALA A 151 -17.02 -9.80 13.86
N LEU A 152 -16.59 -8.55 13.78
CA LEU A 152 -16.82 -7.64 12.66
C LEU A 152 -15.49 -7.42 11.92
N CYS A 153 -15.46 -7.66 10.60
CA CYS A 153 -14.35 -7.26 9.73
C CYS A 153 -14.75 -5.99 8.97
N VAL A 154 -14.08 -4.87 9.24
CA VAL A 154 -14.42 -3.56 8.67
C VAL A 154 -13.58 -3.33 7.41
N ASN A 155 -14.22 -3.44 6.23
CA ASN A 155 -13.61 -3.20 4.93
C ASN A 155 -13.93 -1.77 4.46
N HIS A 156 -12.93 -0.89 4.46
CA HIS A 156 -13.06 0.52 4.08
C HIS A 156 -12.74 0.80 2.61
N GLU A 157 -12.32 -0.20 1.84
CA GLU A 157 -12.11 -0.12 0.39
C GLU A 157 -12.87 -1.25 -0.32
N VAL A 158 -14.18 -1.10 -0.41
CA VAL A 158 -15.03 -2.07 -1.12
C VAL A 158 -14.59 -2.18 -2.58
N GLY A 159 -14.34 -3.41 -3.05
CA GLY A 159 -13.77 -3.68 -4.37
C GLY A 159 -12.24 -3.86 -4.39
N ASN A 160 -11.56 -3.63 -3.27
CA ASN A 160 -10.15 -4.01 -3.12
C ASN A 160 -10.05 -5.50 -2.75
N VAL A 161 -9.62 -6.33 -3.71
CA VAL A 161 -9.50 -7.78 -3.54
C VAL A 161 -8.52 -8.15 -2.41
N ALA A 162 -7.48 -7.35 -2.19
CA ALA A 162 -6.54 -7.57 -1.09
C ALA A 162 -7.25 -7.47 0.27
N LEU A 163 -8.12 -6.49 0.46
CA LEU A 163 -8.89 -6.32 1.69
C LEU A 163 -9.94 -7.44 1.87
N ASP A 164 -10.56 -7.90 0.80
CA ASP A 164 -11.46 -9.05 0.83
C ASP A 164 -10.72 -10.32 1.25
N ARG A 165 -9.47 -10.50 0.80
CA ARG A 165 -8.59 -11.59 1.22
C ARG A 165 -8.24 -11.51 2.71
N ARG A 166 -7.97 -10.31 3.25
CA ARG A 166 -7.76 -10.11 4.71
C ARG A 166 -8.98 -10.57 5.51
N CYS A 167 -10.19 -10.16 5.14
CA CYS A 167 -11.43 -10.59 5.82
C CYS A 167 -11.67 -12.10 5.68
N SER A 168 -11.43 -12.67 4.49
CA SER A 168 -11.61 -14.12 4.25
C SER A 168 -10.63 -14.95 5.08
N GLY A 169 -9.35 -14.54 5.12
CA GLY A 169 -8.33 -15.13 5.98
C GLY A 169 -8.68 -15.00 7.45
N PHE A 170 -9.12 -13.80 7.88
CA PHE A 170 -9.57 -13.56 9.25
C PHE A 170 -10.69 -14.50 9.65
N LYS A 171 -11.71 -14.66 8.82
CA LYS A 171 -12.81 -15.61 9.06
C LYS A 171 -12.29 -17.03 9.22
N LYS A 172 -11.35 -17.46 8.40
CA LYS A 172 -10.72 -18.79 8.47
C LYS A 172 -9.95 -18.98 9.79
N GLY A 173 -9.12 -18.02 10.18
CA GLY A 173 -8.30 -18.09 11.39
C GLY A 173 -9.11 -17.93 12.68
N PHE A 174 -10.14 -17.09 12.66
CA PHE A 174 -11.01 -16.81 13.79
C PHE A 174 -11.88 -18.02 14.14
N GLY A 175 -12.44 -18.70 13.14
CA GLY A 175 -13.23 -19.92 13.32
C GLY A 175 -14.55 -19.71 14.06
N GLY A 176 -14.95 -18.46 14.30
CA GLY A 176 -16.23 -18.04 14.85
C GLY A 176 -17.12 -17.35 13.81
N SER A 177 -18.18 -16.69 14.26
CA SER A 177 -19.02 -15.87 13.37
C SER A 177 -18.32 -14.59 13.00
N VAL A 178 -18.21 -14.30 11.71
CA VAL A 178 -17.61 -13.05 11.18
C VAL A 178 -18.58 -12.41 10.20
N GLU A 179 -18.96 -11.17 10.48
CA GLU A 179 -19.69 -10.31 9.55
C GLU A 179 -18.69 -9.34 8.89
N ILE A 180 -18.83 -9.11 7.60
CA ILE A 180 -18.04 -8.10 6.87
C ILE A 180 -18.88 -6.82 6.82
N LEU A 181 -18.33 -5.72 7.34
CA LEU A 181 -18.90 -4.38 7.26
C LEU A 181 -18.16 -3.59 6.19
N GLY A 182 -18.77 -3.44 5.01
CA GLY A 182 -18.31 -2.52 3.99
C GLY A 182 -18.60 -1.07 4.40
N THR A 183 -17.62 -0.19 4.27
CA THR A 183 -17.73 1.24 4.56
C THR A 183 -17.10 2.06 3.44
N SER A 184 -17.18 3.39 3.55
CA SER A 184 -16.37 4.31 2.75
C SER A 184 -15.00 4.54 3.40
N ASN A 185 -14.16 5.36 2.76
CA ASN A 185 -12.87 5.82 3.30
C ASN A 185 -13.00 7.06 4.22
N ASP A 186 -14.21 7.50 4.55
CA ASP A 186 -14.45 8.60 5.48
C ASP A 186 -14.43 8.10 6.93
N PRO A 187 -13.48 8.55 7.77
CA PRO A 187 -13.40 8.09 9.17
C PRO A 187 -14.65 8.36 9.99
N THR A 188 -15.39 9.44 9.69
CA THR A 188 -16.63 9.77 10.41
C THR A 188 -17.73 8.77 10.07
N GLU A 189 -17.83 8.40 8.80
CA GLU A 189 -18.78 7.39 8.34
C GLU A 189 -18.44 5.99 8.89
N ILE A 190 -17.15 5.64 8.89
CA ILE A 190 -16.67 4.38 9.49
C ILE A 190 -17.02 4.34 10.98
N GLN A 191 -16.76 5.43 11.72
CA GLN A 191 -17.11 5.51 13.16
C GLN A 191 -18.61 5.29 13.39
N LYS A 192 -19.47 5.94 12.61
CA LYS A 192 -20.94 5.78 12.71
C LYS A 192 -21.38 4.36 12.39
N ALA A 193 -20.82 3.76 11.31
CA ALA A 193 -21.16 2.42 10.89
C ALA A 193 -20.76 1.37 11.94
N VAL A 194 -19.56 1.50 12.52
CA VAL A 194 -19.10 0.64 13.62
C VAL A 194 -19.98 0.82 14.85
N ALA A 195 -20.27 2.07 15.26
CA ALA A 195 -21.11 2.36 16.42
C ALA A 195 -22.51 1.72 16.30
N ALA A 196 -23.11 1.78 15.10
CA ALA A 196 -24.41 1.15 14.83
C ALA A 196 -24.41 -0.37 15.00
N LYS A 197 -23.26 -1.03 14.82
CA LYS A 197 -23.09 -2.47 14.98
C LYS A 197 -22.84 -2.91 16.44
N LEU A 198 -22.41 -2.01 17.33
CA LEU A 198 -22.01 -2.36 18.70
C LEU A 198 -23.14 -2.96 19.55
N GLY A 199 -24.41 -2.71 19.21
CA GLY A 199 -25.58 -3.36 19.81
C GLY A 199 -25.81 -4.81 19.37
N GLY A 200 -25.17 -5.27 18.31
CA GLY A 200 -25.36 -6.57 17.69
C GLY A 200 -24.64 -7.75 18.35
N GLY A 201 -24.05 -7.57 19.54
CA GLY A 201 -23.36 -8.63 20.31
C GLY A 201 -21.99 -9.02 19.74
N PHE A 202 -21.35 -8.15 18.98
CA PHE A 202 -19.96 -8.33 18.56
C PHE A 202 -19.02 -8.11 19.74
N ASP A 203 -18.09 -9.04 19.96
CA ASP A 203 -17.05 -9.00 20.97
C ASP A 203 -15.65 -8.77 20.38
N THR A 204 -15.57 -8.69 19.05
CA THR A 204 -14.30 -8.59 18.32
C THR A 204 -14.48 -7.71 17.07
N ILE A 205 -13.51 -6.83 16.81
CA ILE A 205 -13.43 -6.02 15.60
C ILE A 205 -12.04 -6.16 14.99
N LEU A 206 -11.97 -6.47 13.71
CA LEU A 206 -10.78 -6.31 12.88
C LEU A 206 -11.02 -5.18 11.89
N THR A 207 -10.15 -4.19 11.84
CA THR A 207 -10.12 -3.16 10.81
C THR A 207 -8.97 -3.38 9.84
N LEU A 208 -9.10 -2.90 8.59
CA LEU A 208 -8.16 -3.24 7.52
C LEU A 208 -7.17 -2.11 7.20
N GLY A 209 -7.18 -1.03 8.00
CA GLY A 209 -6.23 0.08 7.92
C GLY A 209 -6.25 0.88 9.22
N ALA A 210 -5.08 1.17 9.79
CA ALA A 210 -4.98 1.79 11.11
C ALA A 210 -5.45 3.24 11.13
N GLY A 211 -4.99 4.06 10.18
CA GLY A 211 -5.23 5.50 10.17
C GLY A 211 -6.69 5.89 9.91
N LEU A 212 -7.33 5.18 8.97
CA LEU A 212 -8.72 5.47 8.58
C LEU A 212 -9.71 4.67 9.44
N SER A 213 -9.66 3.34 9.36
CA SER A 213 -10.71 2.51 9.99
C SER A 213 -10.36 2.09 11.42
N GLY A 214 -9.09 1.92 11.76
CA GLY A 214 -8.66 1.55 13.11
C GLY A 214 -8.94 2.64 14.15
N GLU A 215 -8.52 3.87 13.88
CA GLU A 215 -8.77 5.01 14.77
C GLU A 215 -10.26 5.34 14.87
N ALA A 216 -11.00 5.24 13.77
CA ALA A 216 -12.46 5.44 13.76
C ALA A 216 -13.19 4.38 14.61
N ALA A 217 -12.81 3.10 14.49
CA ALA A 217 -13.37 2.02 15.29
C ALA A 217 -13.03 2.17 16.78
N LEU A 218 -11.78 2.54 17.11
CA LEU A 218 -11.38 2.82 18.49
C LEU A 218 -12.23 3.94 19.11
N LYS A 219 -12.43 5.04 18.37
CA LYS A 219 -13.24 6.17 18.80
C LYS A 219 -14.72 5.77 19.01
N ALA A 220 -15.26 4.89 18.15
CA ALA A 220 -16.60 4.34 18.34
C ALA A 220 -16.69 3.52 19.65
N LEU A 221 -15.68 2.69 19.94
CA LEU A 221 -15.60 1.91 21.19
C LEU A 221 -15.44 2.79 22.42
N GLU A 222 -14.60 3.84 22.36
CA GLU A 222 -14.43 4.81 23.46
C GLU A 222 -15.72 5.54 23.74
N SER A 223 -16.42 6.05 22.72
CA SER A 223 -17.70 6.73 22.88
C SER A 223 -18.81 5.85 23.46
N ALA A 224 -18.76 4.55 23.20
CA ALA A 224 -19.71 3.56 23.70
C ALA A 224 -19.30 2.92 25.06
N GLY A 225 -18.14 3.30 25.63
CA GLY A 225 -17.61 2.68 26.85
C GLY A 225 -17.29 1.18 26.70
N LYS A 226 -16.94 0.73 25.48
CA LYS A 226 -16.73 -0.69 25.15
C LYS A 226 -15.25 -1.09 24.96
N VAL A 227 -14.32 -0.18 25.20
CA VAL A 227 -12.88 -0.49 25.15
C VAL A 227 -12.56 -1.59 26.17
N GLY A 228 -11.83 -2.62 25.76
CA GLY A 228 -11.50 -3.80 26.58
C GLY A 228 -12.59 -4.86 26.61
N SER A 229 -13.89 -4.50 26.56
CA SER A 229 -14.99 -5.47 26.45
C SER A 229 -15.18 -5.97 25.02
N VAL A 230 -14.89 -5.12 24.02
CA VAL A 230 -14.81 -5.49 22.60
C VAL A 230 -13.33 -5.42 22.19
N LYS A 231 -12.80 -6.54 21.72
CA LYS A 231 -11.42 -6.68 21.28
C LYS A 231 -11.23 -5.98 19.93
N LEU A 232 -10.21 -5.14 19.83
CA LEU A 232 -9.88 -4.45 18.58
C LEU A 232 -8.49 -4.88 18.08
N GLY A 233 -8.41 -5.24 16.81
CA GLY A 233 -7.16 -5.39 16.07
C GLY A 233 -7.28 -4.66 14.74
N THR A 234 -6.14 -4.31 14.16
CA THR A 234 -6.12 -3.61 12.88
C THR A 234 -4.96 -4.07 12.01
N PHE A 235 -5.13 -3.95 10.72
CA PHE A 235 -4.00 -3.88 9.81
C PHE A 235 -3.36 -2.49 9.91
N ASP A 236 -2.09 -2.42 9.58
CA ASP A 236 -1.26 -1.23 9.54
C ASP A 236 -1.01 -0.59 10.91
N MET A 237 -0.26 0.50 10.88
CA MET A 237 0.09 1.28 12.05
C MET A 237 -0.19 2.76 11.81
N SER A 238 -0.65 3.43 12.84
CA SER A 238 -0.71 4.88 12.94
C SER A 238 -0.20 5.31 14.31
N PRO A 239 0.22 6.56 14.48
CA PRO A 239 0.63 7.06 15.80
C PRO A 239 -0.44 6.87 16.89
N GLY A 240 -1.73 7.06 16.54
CA GLY A 240 -2.85 6.88 17.45
C GLY A 240 -3.02 5.41 17.86
N MET A 241 -3.04 4.50 16.88
CA MET A 241 -3.21 3.06 17.14
C MET A 241 -2.02 2.45 17.87
N LEU A 242 -0.78 2.89 17.61
CA LEU A 242 0.41 2.45 18.37
C LEU A 242 0.35 2.87 19.83
N LYS A 243 -0.06 4.11 20.12
CA LYS A 243 -0.30 4.57 21.51
C LYS A 243 -1.41 3.78 22.18
N ALA A 244 -2.49 3.50 21.45
CA ALA A 244 -3.61 2.68 21.96
C ALA A 244 -3.18 1.23 22.25
N ALA A 245 -2.33 0.64 21.41
CA ALA A 245 -1.77 -0.70 21.65
C ALA A 245 -0.85 -0.68 22.88
N ALA A 246 0.05 0.30 23.00
CA ALA A 246 0.91 0.44 24.17
C ALA A 246 0.13 0.62 25.48
N ALA A 247 -1.06 1.23 25.41
CA ALA A 247 -1.99 1.38 26.55
C ALA A 247 -2.90 0.15 26.78
N GLY A 248 -2.75 -0.94 26.00
CA GLY A 248 -3.57 -2.15 26.13
C GLY A 248 -5.01 -2.02 25.64
N LYS A 249 -5.35 -0.97 24.87
CA LYS A 249 -6.68 -0.76 24.30
C LYS A 249 -6.92 -1.56 22.99
N VAL A 250 -5.85 -2.08 22.39
CA VAL A 250 -5.85 -2.79 21.10
C VAL A 250 -5.03 -4.07 21.25
N GLU A 251 -5.58 -5.18 20.77
CA GLU A 251 -4.95 -6.51 20.89
C GLU A 251 -3.67 -6.61 20.04
N PHE A 252 -3.73 -6.12 18.80
CA PHE A 252 -2.59 -6.10 17.90
C PHE A 252 -2.78 -5.14 16.72
N LEU A 253 -1.66 -4.78 16.10
CA LEU A 253 -1.57 -4.18 14.78
C LEU A 253 -0.79 -5.15 13.88
N ILE A 254 -1.24 -5.34 12.64
CA ILE A 254 -0.53 -6.15 11.64
C ILE A 254 0.37 -5.22 10.83
N ASP A 255 1.66 -5.33 11.07
CA ASP A 255 2.68 -4.56 10.39
C ASP A 255 3.10 -5.24 9.09
N GLN A 256 2.84 -4.60 7.98
CA GLN A 256 3.27 -5.07 6.66
C GLN A 256 4.52 -4.34 6.14
N GLN A 257 5.11 -3.45 6.94
CA GLN A 257 6.33 -2.71 6.66
C GLN A 257 6.27 -1.92 5.34
N GLN A 258 5.30 -1.03 5.23
CA GLN A 258 5.02 -0.24 4.03
C GLN A 258 6.23 0.58 3.52
N TYR A 259 7.12 1.01 4.41
CA TYR A 259 8.38 1.64 4.02
C TYR A 259 9.23 0.69 3.15
N LEU A 260 9.36 -0.58 3.56
CA LEU A 260 10.09 -1.58 2.77
C LEU A 260 9.36 -1.92 1.47
N GLN A 261 8.02 -1.89 1.46
CA GLN A 261 7.25 -2.09 0.23
C GLN A 261 7.54 -1.01 -0.81
N GLY A 262 7.82 0.22 -0.38
CA GLY A 262 8.28 1.28 -1.27
C GLY A 262 9.78 1.18 -1.62
N TYR A 263 10.62 0.85 -0.65
CA TYR A 263 12.09 0.83 -0.81
C TYR A 263 12.58 -0.32 -1.70
N LEU A 264 12.13 -1.54 -1.40
CA LEU A 264 12.68 -2.75 -2.02
C LEU A 264 12.45 -2.84 -3.53
N PRO A 265 11.29 -2.48 -4.11
CA PRO A 265 11.12 -2.50 -5.56
C PRO A 265 12.13 -1.63 -6.31
N ILE A 266 12.47 -0.45 -5.76
CA ILE A 266 13.51 0.43 -6.33
C ILE A 266 14.88 -0.23 -6.25
N ALA A 267 15.24 -0.83 -5.11
CA ALA A 267 16.51 -1.53 -4.95
C ALA A 267 16.63 -2.74 -5.91
N ILE A 268 15.52 -3.47 -6.11
CA ILE A 268 15.45 -4.56 -7.09
C ILE A 268 15.66 -4.03 -8.50
N PHE A 269 14.99 -2.94 -8.90
CA PHE A 269 15.20 -2.35 -10.22
C PHE A 269 16.62 -1.81 -10.40
N ALA A 270 17.26 -1.29 -9.35
CA ALA A 270 18.66 -0.90 -9.40
C ALA A 270 19.59 -2.07 -9.74
N GLN A 271 19.34 -3.24 -9.15
CA GLN A 271 20.09 -4.47 -9.48
C GLN A 271 19.77 -4.96 -10.89
N TYR A 272 18.49 -4.93 -11.27
CA TYR A 272 18.08 -5.31 -12.61
C TYR A 272 18.74 -4.45 -13.70
N MET A 273 18.72 -3.14 -13.54
CA MET A 273 19.34 -2.22 -14.49
C MET A 273 20.86 -2.37 -14.61
N ARG A 274 21.53 -2.80 -13.51
CA ARG A 274 23.00 -2.95 -13.48
C ARG A 274 23.45 -4.33 -13.93
N TYR A 275 22.73 -5.36 -13.53
CA TYR A 275 23.22 -6.75 -13.62
C TYR A 275 22.20 -7.71 -14.26
N GLY A 276 21.02 -7.26 -14.64
CA GLY A 276 19.95 -8.09 -15.19
C GLY A 276 19.31 -9.05 -14.16
N THR A 277 19.58 -8.87 -12.86
CA THR A 277 19.08 -9.77 -11.82
C THR A 277 17.71 -9.34 -11.30
N MET A 278 16.79 -10.29 -11.16
CA MET A 278 15.43 -10.07 -10.64
C MET A 278 15.09 -11.22 -9.68
N PRO A 279 14.54 -10.94 -8.50
CA PRO A 279 14.07 -12.02 -7.62
C PRO A 279 12.89 -12.75 -8.27
N ALA A 280 12.80 -14.05 -8.01
CA ALA A 280 11.63 -14.83 -8.41
C ALA A 280 10.64 -14.93 -7.24
N GLY A 281 9.39 -14.56 -7.48
CA GLY A 281 8.32 -14.73 -6.50
C GLY A 281 8.05 -13.53 -5.61
N VAL A 282 7.58 -13.80 -4.40
CA VAL A 282 7.17 -12.78 -3.43
C VAL A 282 8.34 -12.46 -2.49
N VAL A 283 8.70 -11.20 -2.42
CA VAL A 283 9.61 -10.66 -1.40
C VAL A 283 8.76 -10.22 -0.21
N MET A 284 8.74 -11.04 0.84
CA MET A 284 7.88 -10.84 2.00
C MET A 284 8.34 -9.67 2.86
N THR A 285 7.42 -8.76 3.19
CA THR A 285 7.63 -7.65 4.14
C THR A 285 6.76 -7.78 5.40
N GLY A 286 5.87 -8.74 5.45
CA GLY A 286 4.94 -9.02 6.54
C GLY A 286 4.29 -10.39 6.36
N PRO A 287 3.34 -10.74 7.24
CA PRO A 287 2.82 -9.96 8.37
C PRO A 287 3.73 -10.01 9.61
N GLY A 288 4.02 -8.86 10.19
CA GLY A 288 4.51 -8.75 11.56
C GLY A 288 3.36 -8.43 12.52
N PHE A 289 3.52 -8.71 13.82
CA PHE A 289 2.51 -8.35 14.81
C PHE A 289 3.07 -7.42 15.87
N VAL A 290 2.51 -6.22 15.93
CA VAL A 290 2.74 -5.27 17.02
C VAL A 290 1.63 -5.44 18.05
N THR A 291 2.01 -5.72 19.28
CA THR A 291 1.11 -5.99 20.41
C THR A 291 1.43 -5.02 21.56
N PRO A 292 0.62 -4.97 22.64
CA PRO A 292 0.97 -4.16 23.80
C PRO A 292 2.39 -4.41 24.34
N LYS A 293 2.93 -5.62 24.15
CA LYS A 293 4.26 -6.00 24.65
C LYS A 293 5.43 -5.34 23.89
N ASN A 294 5.25 -5.03 22.60
CA ASN A 294 6.31 -4.51 21.74
C ASN A 294 5.98 -3.17 21.06
N ALA A 295 4.79 -2.60 21.28
CA ALA A 295 4.38 -1.35 20.66
C ALA A 295 5.35 -0.19 20.91
N ASN A 296 5.88 -0.07 22.14
CA ASN A 296 6.81 0.99 22.50
C ASN A 296 8.11 0.97 21.68
N SER A 297 8.58 -0.20 21.26
CA SER A 297 9.79 -0.32 20.42
C SER A 297 9.60 0.19 19.01
N VAL A 298 8.35 0.28 18.54
CA VAL A 298 7.98 0.67 17.17
C VAL A 298 7.64 2.16 17.06
N ILE A 299 7.08 2.76 18.12
CA ILE A 299 6.59 4.15 18.14
C ILE A 299 7.63 5.14 17.61
N LYS A 300 8.90 5.01 18.05
CA LYS A 300 9.99 5.90 17.63
C LYS A 300 10.20 5.88 16.12
N TRP A 301 10.16 4.70 15.51
CA TRP A 301 10.41 4.53 14.08
C TRP A 301 9.20 4.93 13.24
N ALA A 302 7.99 4.68 13.74
CA ALA A 302 6.77 5.15 13.11
C ALA A 302 6.72 6.69 13.09
N ALA A 303 7.10 7.35 14.18
CA ALA A 303 7.19 8.82 14.23
C ALA A 303 8.22 9.42 13.25
N GLN A 304 9.19 8.64 12.79
CA GLN A 304 10.19 9.04 11.80
C GLN A 304 9.80 8.65 10.37
N GLY A 305 8.64 8.02 10.16
CA GLY A 305 8.16 7.62 8.84
C GLY A 305 8.84 6.37 8.26
N TYR A 306 9.34 5.47 9.13
CA TYR A 306 9.95 4.18 8.73
C TYR A 306 9.03 2.98 8.99
N ARG A 307 7.91 3.21 9.68
CA ARG A 307 6.95 2.14 9.99
C ARG A 307 5.53 2.66 9.91
#